data_762feb1fc929214f79dd6a0b60ca9a8a
#
_entry.id   762feb1fc929214f79dd6a0b60ca9a8a
#
_cell.length_a   1.000
_cell.length_b   1.000
_cell.length_c   1.000
_cell.angle_alpha   90.00
_cell.angle_beta   90.00
_cell.angle_gamma   90.00
#
_symmetry.space_group_name_H-M   'P 1'
#
loop_
_entity.id
_entity.type
_entity.pdbx_description
1 polymer ?
#
loop_
_entity_poly.entity_id
_entity_poly.type
_entity_poly.pdbx_seq_one_letter_code
_entity_poly.pdbx_strand_id
1 'polypeptide(L)'
;MGKVYLVGAGPGDFKLITLRALELIQLADVIIYDNLANKDLLSLAKSKSELIYAGKKASQHALPQKDINALLLKKAEKNAVVVRLKGGDPFIFGRGGEEAEFLSGHGIVCEVVPGVTSAISAPAYAGIPLTHRDRASTVALITGHEDEKKTASSIRWHELANGPDTLVFLMGIKNLSVIADRLIMEGKDPATPACIVQSGTLPTQKVVAGRLAEIGSLAKKAGIKPPGIIIVGNVVSLRKKLEWFEKRPLFGKKVVITRPPHQSMRLANLLSDRGAQVIHVPTIEISAIAPNKKLSKAVDSLGSYHFMIFTSINGVSAFFDELFRKGKDTRSLHGITVIAIGDATASFLAARGITSDHVPQQFTSEVIIDVLRGLAVRDKRFLLPRAQEARDVIVEFIKAQGGACDVIPVYKATLPEKTTTLHEKPDIVTFTSSSTATNFVKLYGKDALKGTIIASIGPVTTKTLRAHGLVPSIEAKRYDIPGLVGAIVEYFK
;
A
#
# COMPACT_ATOMS: atom_id res chain seq x y z
N MET A 1 25.88 0.43 21.68
CA MET A 1 25.33 1.46 20.79
C MET A 1 24.59 0.79 19.64
N GLY A 2 23.45 1.34 19.24
CA GLY A 2 22.69 0.83 18.10
C GLY A 2 23.32 1.19 16.77
N LYS A 3 22.72 0.68 15.70
CA LYS A 3 23.13 0.93 14.31
C LYS A 3 22.09 1.80 13.61
N VAL A 4 22.55 2.81 12.87
CA VAL A 4 21.69 3.66 12.03
C VAL A 4 21.74 3.17 10.59
N TYR A 5 20.57 3.09 9.98
CA TYR A 5 20.40 2.75 8.56
C TYR A 5 19.79 3.93 7.81
N LEU A 6 20.51 4.49 6.85
CA LEU A 6 19.97 5.50 5.92
C LEU A 6 19.35 4.76 4.75
N VAL A 7 18.03 4.74 4.69
CA VAL A 7 17.28 3.86 3.80
C VAL A 7 16.50 4.67 2.78
N GLY A 8 16.67 4.34 1.49
CA GLY A 8 15.89 4.90 0.41
C GLY A 8 14.48 4.30 0.37
N ALA A 9 13.47 5.16 0.44
CA ALA A 9 12.06 4.79 0.37
C ALA A 9 11.54 4.61 -1.08
N GLY A 10 12.37 4.91 -2.07
CA GLY A 10 11.92 4.96 -3.46
C GLY A 10 11.17 6.24 -3.81
N PRO A 11 10.65 6.36 -5.03
CA PRO A 11 10.17 7.62 -5.62
C PRO A 11 8.71 7.96 -5.31
N GLY A 12 7.94 7.01 -4.78
CA GLY A 12 6.50 7.18 -4.54
C GLY A 12 5.73 5.86 -4.63
N ASP A 13 5.86 5.12 -5.73
CA ASP A 13 5.32 3.76 -5.81
C ASP A 13 6.00 2.88 -4.76
N PHE A 14 5.23 2.38 -3.78
CA PHE A 14 5.78 1.59 -2.68
C PHE A 14 6.37 0.25 -3.13
N LYS A 15 6.01 -0.24 -4.32
CA LYS A 15 6.58 -1.46 -4.93
C LYS A 15 8.01 -1.27 -5.45
N LEU A 16 8.48 -0.02 -5.54
CA LEU A 16 9.86 0.30 -5.91
C LEU A 16 10.82 0.37 -4.71
N ILE A 17 10.42 -0.17 -3.57
CA ILE A 17 11.32 -0.33 -2.42
C ILE A 17 12.27 -1.51 -2.67
N THR A 18 13.50 -1.41 -2.18
CA THR A 18 14.42 -2.53 -2.23
C THR A 18 14.09 -3.57 -1.15
N LEU A 19 14.42 -4.85 -1.40
CA LEU A 19 14.22 -5.91 -0.41
C LEU A 19 14.92 -5.60 0.91
N ARG A 20 16.16 -5.08 0.84
CA ARG A 20 16.92 -4.68 2.04
C ARG A 20 16.24 -3.58 2.82
N ALA A 21 15.68 -2.58 2.14
CA ALA A 21 14.90 -1.53 2.80
C ALA A 21 13.65 -2.09 3.50
N LEU A 22 12.94 -3.02 2.85
CA LEU A 22 11.78 -3.69 3.43
C LEU A 22 12.14 -4.47 4.71
N GLU A 23 13.21 -5.28 4.66
CA GLU A 23 13.72 -6.02 5.82
C GLU A 23 14.01 -5.08 7.00
N LEU A 24 14.69 -3.96 6.75
CA LEU A 24 15.05 -3.02 7.79
C LEU A 24 13.85 -2.28 8.37
N ILE A 25 12.85 -1.94 7.57
CA ILE A 25 11.58 -1.37 8.05
C ILE A 25 10.90 -2.35 9.02
N GLN A 26 10.89 -3.64 8.68
CA GLN A 26 10.27 -4.68 9.52
C GLN A 26 11.07 -4.96 10.81
N LEU A 27 12.38 -4.73 10.81
CA LEU A 27 13.25 -4.92 11.98
C LEU A 27 13.40 -3.68 12.84
N ALA A 28 13.05 -2.49 12.34
CA ALA A 28 13.31 -1.22 13.01
C ALA A 28 12.67 -1.11 14.40
N ASP A 29 13.44 -0.61 15.38
CA ASP A 29 12.91 -0.16 16.67
C ASP A 29 12.38 1.27 16.56
N VAL A 30 13.05 2.10 15.74
CA VAL A 30 12.68 3.48 15.47
C VAL A 30 12.78 3.75 13.97
N ILE A 31 11.75 4.39 13.39
CA ILE A 31 11.76 4.89 12.02
C ILE A 31 11.59 6.40 12.04
N ILE A 32 12.60 7.13 11.57
CA ILE A 32 12.58 8.59 11.39
C ILE A 32 12.36 8.85 9.89
N TYR A 33 11.26 9.48 9.52
CA TYR A 33 10.86 9.63 8.11
C TYR A 33 10.45 11.06 7.75
N ASP A 34 10.53 11.41 6.46
CA ASP A 34 10.15 12.72 5.92
C ASP A 34 8.87 12.65 5.04
N ASN A 35 8.47 13.81 4.51
CA ASN A 35 7.24 13.95 3.71
C ASN A 35 7.30 13.25 2.33
N LEU A 36 8.48 12.97 1.81
CA LEU A 36 8.66 12.35 0.49
C LEU A 36 8.67 10.82 0.56
N ALA A 37 8.83 10.24 1.75
CA ALA A 37 8.69 8.80 1.95
C ALA A 37 7.21 8.40 1.87
N ASN A 38 6.88 7.37 1.09
CA ASN A 38 5.52 6.85 1.02
C ASN A 38 5.09 6.32 2.39
N LYS A 39 4.00 6.87 2.94
CA LYS A 39 3.51 6.52 4.28
C LYS A 39 2.98 5.09 4.38
N ASP A 40 2.60 4.48 3.26
CA ASP A 40 2.14 3.09 3.24
C ASP A 40 3.26 2.13 3.68
N LEU A 41 4.54 2.49 3.46
CA LEU A 41 5.69 1.75 3.94
C LEU A 41 5.75 1.63 5.47
N LEU A 42 5.23 2.62 6.19
CA LEU A 42 5.22 2.63 7.66
C LEU A 42 4.29 1.54 8.22
N SER A 43 3.28 1.10 7.46
CA SER A 43 2.40 0.00 7.85
C SER A 43 3.10 -1.36 7.87
N LEU A 44 4.28 -1.46 7.26
CA LEU A 44 5.11 -2.67 7.21
C LEU A 44 6.04 -2.80 8.43
N ALA A 45 6.15 -1.74 9.24
CA ALA A 45 6.93 -1.76 10.47
C ALA A 45 6.30 -2.67 11.53
N LYS A 46 7.12 -3.23 12.43
CA LYS A 46 6.59 -3.98 13.57
C LYS A 46 5.72 -3.09 14.47
N SER A 47 4.69 -3.65 15.10
CA SER A 47 3.69 -2.90 15.89
C SER A 47 4.25 -2.07 17.04
N LYS A 48 5.45 -2.41 17.54
CA LYS A 48 6.14 -1.71 18.62
C LYS A 48 7.15 -0.66 18.13
N SER A 49 7.31 -0.49 16.81
CA SER A 49 8.24 0.51 16.27
C SER A 49 7.79 1.92 16.59
N GLU A 50 8.70 2.75 17.04
CA GLU A 50 8.46 4.19 17.21
C GLU A 50 8.58 4.90 15.86
N LEU A 51 7.50 5.58 15.42
CA LEU A 51 7.46 6.31 14.16
C LEU A 51 7.60 7.81 14.41
N ILE A 52 8.68 8.44 13.93
CA ILE A 52 8.98 9.86 14.14
C ILE A 52 8.97 10.59 12.80
N TYR A 53 8.07 11.55 12.66
CA TYR A 53 8.03 12.43 11.50
C TYR A 53 9.01 13.58 11.63
N ALA A 54 9.96 13.69 10.71
CA ALA A 54 11.00 14.74 10.68
C ALA A 54 10.80 15.79 9.55
N GLY A 55 9.71 15.68 8.78
CA GLY A 55 9.40 16.59 7.68
C GLY A 55 8.68 17.88 8.09
N LYS A 56 8.35 18.74 7.11
CA LYS A 56 7.55 19.96 7.32
C LYS A 56 6.11 19.60 7.67
N LYS A 57 5.59 20.11 8.78
CA LYS A 57 4.14 20.13 9.07
C LYS A 57 3.57 21.47 8.59
N ALA A 58 2.27 21.48 8.26
CA ALA A 58 1.57 22.67 7.74
C ALA A 58 1.68 23.91 8.67
N SER A 59 1.91 23.70 9.97
CA SER A 59 1.99 24.74 11.01
C SER A 59 3.37 24.87 11.68
N GLN A 60 4.38 24.09 11.28
CA GLN A 60 5.71 24.11 11.92
C GLN A 60 6.79 24.01 10.85
N HIS A 61 7.92 24.74 11.04
CA HIS A 61 9.09 24.60 10.20
C HIS A 61 9.61 23.14 10.24
N ALA A 62 10.17 22.67 9.11
CA ALA A 62 10.89 21.40 9.11
C ALA A 62 11.96 21.43 10.19
N LEU A 63 12.20 20.28 10.84
CA LEU A 63 13.35 20.17 11.73
C LEU A 63 14.61 20.58 10.95
N PRO A 64 15.43 21.52 11.46
CA PRO A 64 16.72 21.83 10.87
C PRO A 64 17.57 20.56 10.76
N GLN A 65 18.45 20.48 9.77
CA GLN A 65 19.28 19.27 9.57
C GLN A 65 20.08 18.91 10.82
N LYS A 66 20.60 19.90 11.55
CA LYS A 66 21.30 19.69 12.82
C LYS A 66 20.44 18.97 13.86
N ASP A 67 19.15 19.27 13.92
CA ASP A 67 18.23 18.66 14.89
C ASP A 67 17.86 17.23 14.47
N ILE A 68 17.78 16.96 13.15
CA ILE A 68 17.62 15.59 12.62
C ILE A 68 18.86 14.76 12.99
N ASN A 69 20.05 15.31 12.79
CA ASN A 69 21.31 14.63 13.12
C ASN A 69 21.40 14.31 14.62
N ALA A 70 21.07 15.28 15.49
CA ALA A 70 21.02 15.08 16.94
C ALA A 70 19.96 14.04 17.35
N LEU A 71 18.80 14.03 16.68
CA LEU A 71 17.75 13.03 16.92
C LEU A 71 18.22 11.63 16.55
N LEU A 72 18.88 11.45 15.40
CA LEU A 72 19.46 10.16 14.97
C LEU A 72 20.46 9.64 16.00
N LEU A 73 21.41 10.50 16.46
CA LEU A 73 22.38 10.15 17.48
C LEU A 73 21.71 9.71 18.78
N LYS A 74 20.78 10.53 19.32
CA LYS A 74 20.02 10.23 20.54
C LYS A 74 19.28 8.90 20.48
N LYS A 75 18.71 8.56 19.31
CA LYS A 75 17.99 7.29 19.13
C LYS A 75 18.92 6.11 18.99
N ALA A 76 20.08 6.28 18.35
CA ALA A 76 21.09 5.24 18.21
C ALA A 76 21.74 4.86 19.57
N GLU A 77 21.81 5.77 20.54
CA GLU A 77 22.29 5.47 21.88
C GLU A 77 21.39 4.49 22.65
N LYS A 78 20.08 4.49 22.37
CA LYS A 78 19.04 3.78 23.14
C LYS A 78 18.44 2.57 22.42
N ASN A 79 18.56 2.48 21.10
CA ASN A 79 17.86 1.50 20.28
C ASN A 79 18.84 0.71 19.41
N ALA A 80 18.56 -0.58 19.21
CA ALA A 80 19.42 -1.45 18.43
C ALA A 80 19.38 -1.15 16.92
N VAL A 81 18.17 -0.88 16.37
CA VAL A 81 17.94 -0.65 14.95
C VAL A 81 17.18 0.66 14.72
N VAL A 82 17.89 1.67 14.22
CA VAL A 82 17.32 2.98 13.87
C VAL A 82 17.31 3.15 12.36
N VAL A 83 16.14 3.31 11.76
CA VAL A 83 15.97 3.54 10.31
C VAL A 83 15.67 5.00 10.05
N ARG A 84 16.51 5.68 9.26
CA ARG A 84 16.22 6.98 8.64
C ARG A 84 15.68 6.73 7.24
N LEU A 85 14.35 6.79 7.08
CA LEU A 85 13.66 6.54 5.81
C LEU A 85 13.54 7.83 5.02
N LYS A 86 14.16 7.89 3.84
CA LYS A 86 14.31 9.08 2.98
C LYS A 86 13.65 8.84 1.63
N GLY A 87 12.88 9.82 1.11
CA GLY A 87 12.32 9.75 -0.23
C GLY A 87 13.40 9.58 -1.31
N GLY A 88 13.18 8.74 -2.30
CA GLY A 88 14.14 8.40 -3.33
C GLY A 88 15.33 7.61 -2.80
N ASP A 89 16.53 8.12 -3.03
CA ASP A 89 17.82 7.58 -2.59
C ASP A 89 18.46 8.50 -1.54
N PRO A 90 19.08 7.96 -0.45
CA PRO A 90 19.68 8.79 0.60
C PRO A 90 20.81 9.69 0.13
N PHE A 91 21.60 9.24 -0.86
CA PHE A 91 22.82 9.93 -1.33
C PHE A 91 22.63 10.77 -2.59
N ILE A 92 21.46 10.65 -3.26
CA ILE A 92 21.14 11.49 -4.43
C ILE A 92 20.29 12.70 -3.99
N PHE A 93 20.94 13.82 -3.72
CA PHE A 93 20.35 15.07 -3.22
C PHE A 93 19.47 14.91 -1.96
N GLY A 94 19.71 13.83 -1.21
CA GLY A 94 18.96 13.49 0.01
C GLY A 94 19.62 13.97 1.30
N ARG A 95 20.81 14.60 1.26
CA ARG A 95 21.61 15.01 2.42
C ARG A 95 22.04 13.83 3.33
N GLY A 96 21.92 12.59 2.82
CA GLY A 96 22.34 11.41 3.58
C GLY A 96 23.85 11.39 3.88
N GLY A 97 24.67 12.00 3.00
CA GLY A 97 26.11 12.17 3.26
C GLY A 97 26.39 12.98 4.53
N GLU A 98 25.68 14.10 4.72
CA GLU A 98 25.81 14.94 5.93
C GLU A 98 25.35 14.18 7.20
N GLU A 99 24.28 13.38 7.10
CA GLU A 99 23.79 12.54 8.20
C GLU A 99 24.80 11.45 8.55
N ALA A 100 25.39 10.77 7.55
CA ALA A 100 26.39 9.72 7.73
C ALA A 100 27.69 10.25 8.31
N GLU A 101 28.18 11.39 7.81
CA GLU A 101 29.39 12.04 8.28
C GLU A 101 29.26 12.44 9.76
N PHE A 102 28.14 13.07 10.12
CA PHE A 102 27.84 13.45 11.51
C PHE A 102 27.83 12.23 12.43
N LEU A 103 27.13 11.16 12.06
CA LEU A 103 27.04 9.93 12.88
C LEU A 103 28.40 9.24 13.04
N SER A 104 29.17 9.17 11.95
CA SER A 104 30.54 8.62 11.98
C SER A 104 31.46 9.40 12.93
N GLY A 105 31.36 10.74 12.91
CA GLY A 105 32.09 11.60 13.85
C GLY A 105 31.75 11.38 15.34
N HIS A 106 30.62 10.75 15.63
CA HIS A 106 30.18 10.37 16.98
C HIS A 106 30.35 8.87 17.28
N GLY A 107 31.07 8.12 16.41
CA GLY A 107 31.33 6.70 16.61
C GLY A 107 30.12 5.78 16.38
N ILE A 108 29.05 6.27 15.72
CA ILE A 108 27.88 5.47 15.39
C ILE A 108 28.08 4.79 14.04
N VAL A 109 27.89 3.47 14.00
CA VAL A 109 27.92 2.69 12.77
C VAL A 109 26.71 3.05 11.90
N CYS A 110 26.96 3.57 10.69
CA CYS A 110 25.94 3.94 9.72
C CYS A 110 26.05 3.06 8.48
N GLU A 111 24.93 2.41 8.10
CA GLU A 111 24.82 1.65 6.84
C GLU A 111 23.86 2.39 5.90
N VAL A 112 24.26 2.50 4.63
CA VAL A 112 23.43 3.13 3.60
C VAL A 112 22.80 2.07 2.71
N VAL A 113 21.47 2.15 2.57
CA VAL A 113 20.69 1.28 1.68
C VAL A 113 20.15 2.13 0.56
N PRO A 114 20.67 1.99 -0.67
CA PRO A 114 20.19 2.72 -1.83
C PRO A 114 18.69 2.54 -2.06
N GLY A 115 18.06 3.56 -2.64
CA GLY A 115 16.69 3.51 -3.10
C GLY A 115 16.57 3.95 -4.55
N VAL A 116 15.45 3.63 -5.20
CA VAL A 116 15.19 4.09 -6.56
C VAL A 116 14.95 5.60 -6.52
N THR A 117 15.91 6.38 -7.06
CA THR A 117 15.77 7.84 -7.11
C THR A 117 14.70 8.28 -8.10
N SER A 118 13.97 9.35 -7.77
CA SER A 118 13.00 9.99 -8.68
C SER A 118 13.62 10.48 -9.98
N ALA A 119 14.93 10.75 -9.98
CA ALA A 119 15.67 11.18 -11.18
C ALA A 119 15.63 10.16 -12.32
N ILE A 120 15.55 8.86 -12.02
CA ILE A 120 15.46 7.78 -13.00
C ILE A 120 14.06 7.19 -13.12
N SER A 121 13.33 7.12 -12.02
CA SER A 121 12.01 6.47 -12.02
C SER A 121 10.89 7.35 -12.58
N ALA A 122 10.90 8.66 -12.32
CA ALA A 122 9.88 9.54 -12.86
C ALA A 122 9.94 9.62 -14.41
N PRO A 123 11.12 9.78 -15.06
CA PRO A 123 11.23 9.64 -16.49
C PRO A 123 10.77 8.29 -17.03
N ALA A 124 11.16 7.17 -16.38
CA ALA A 124 10.77 5.82 -16.79
C ALA A 124 9.24 5.62 -16.76
N TYR A 125 8.58 6.12 -15.72
CA TYR A 125 7.11 6.08 -15.62
C TYR A 125 6.43 7.05 -16.60
N ALA A 126 7.13 8.10 -17.03
CA ALA A 126 6.67 8.98 -18.10
C ALA A 126 6.98 8.43 -19.51
N GLY A 127 7.57 7.22 -19.63
CA GLY A 127 7.97 6.65 -20.91
C GLY A 127 9.15 7.36 -21.57
N ILE A 128 10.07 7.92 -20.77
CA ILE A 128 11.28 8.63 -21.23
C ILE A 128 12.51 7.86 -20.75
N PRO A 129 13.21 7.10 -21.60
CA PRO A 129 14.51 6.53 -21.25
C PRO A 129 15.55 7.65 -21.14
N LEU A 130 16.39 7.65 -20.11
CA LEU A 130 17.42 8.69 -19.95
C LEU A 130 18.61 8.51 -20.89
N THR A 131 18.84 7.27 -21.33
CA THR A 131 19.86 6.92 -22.32
C THR A 131 19.22 6.20 -23.50
N HIS A 132 19.80 6.35 -24.68
CA HIS A 132 19.35 5.64 -25.89
C HIS A 132 20.49 5.61 -26.89
N ARG A 133 20.74 4.43 -27.50
CA ARG A 133 21.89 4.24 -28.39
C ARG A 133 22.07 5.37 -29.44
N ASP A 134 20.96 5.81 -30.04
CA ASP A 134 20.98 6.79 -31.13
C ASP A 134 20.69 8.23 -30.68
N ARG A 135 20.48 8.51 -29.37
CA ARG A 135 20.00 9.82 -28.90
C ARG A 135 20.71 10.38 -27.68
N ALA A 136 21.21 9.52 -26.80
CA ALA A 136 21.81 9.96 -25.56
C ALA A 136 22.75 8.92 -24.97
N SER A 137 24.02 9.23 -24.93
CA SER A 137 25.08 8.43 -24.32
C SER A 137 25.45 8.92 -22.91
N THR A 138 25.09 10.17 -22.60
CA THR A 138 25.44 10.83 -21.34
C THR A 138 24.22 11.37 -20.62
N VAL A 139 24.23 11.29 -19.27
CA VAL A 139 23.16 11.81 -18.39
C VAL A 139 23.80 12.59 -17.24
N ALA A 140 23.29 13.79 -16.98
CA ALA A 140 23.65 14.55 -15.80
C ALA A 140 22.44 14.68 -14.85
N LEU A 141 22.65 14.39 -13.54
CA LEU A 141 21.69 14.65 -12.48
C LEU A 141 22.08 15.95 -11.77
N ILE A 142 21.17 16.91 -11.72
CA ILE A 142 21.47 18.27 -11.28
C ILE A 142 20.44 18.71 -10.23
N THR A 143 20.88 19.44 -9.19
CA THR A 143 19.95 20.17 -8.34
C THR A 143 19.48 21.46 -9.03
N GLY A 144 18.18 21.66 -9.11
CA GLY A 144 17.60 22.93 -9.59
C GLY A 144 17.38 23.96 -8.50
N HIS A 145 17.88 23.69 -7.28
CA HIS A 145 17.82 24.60 -6.13
C HIS A 145 19.16 24.61 -5.43
N GLU A 146 19.82 25.75 -5.46
CA GLU A 146 21.03 26.00 -4.68
C GLU A 146 20.69 26.79 -3.42
N ASP A 147 21.60 26.81 -2.45
CA ASP A 147 21.43 27.59 -1.21
C ASP A 147 21.37 29.09 -1.57
N GLU A 148 20.31 29.76 -1.16
CA GLU A 148 20.09 31.20 -1.39
C GLU A 148 21.19 32.08 -0.81
N LYS A 149 22.01 31.55 0.10
CA LYS A 149 23.16 32.24 0.69
C LYS A 149 24.40 32.24 -0.20
N LYS A 150 24.41 31.45 -1.28
CA LYS A 150 25.54 31.44 -2.22
C LYS A 150 25.52 32.70 -3.09
N THR A 151 26.65 33.38 -3.13
CA THR A 151 26.86 34.57 -3.96
C THR A 151 27.03 34.26 -5.45
N ALA A 152 27.41 33.00 -5.76
CA ALA A 152 27.55 32.52 -7.16
C ALA A 152 27.04 31.08 -7.28
N SER A 153 26.48 30.75 -8.43
CA SER A 153 26.05 29.38 -8.73
C SER A 153 27.25 28.44 -8.79
N SER A 154 27.12 27.26 -8.17
CA SER A 154 28.12 26.19 -8.31
C SER A 154 27.89 25.36 -9.57
N ILE A 155 26.77 25.57 -10.27
CA ILE A 155 26.40 24.85 -11.46
C ILE A 155 27.16 25.42 -12.63
N ARG A 156 27.89 24.58 -13.36
CA ARG A 156 28.62 24.93 -14.57
C ARG A 156 27.67 24.92 -15.77
N TRP A 157 26.93 26.01 -15.94
CA TRP A 157 25.82 26.07 -16.91
C TRP A 157 26.30 25.87 -18.34
N HIS A 158 27.47 26.44 -18.73
CA HIS A 158 28.03 26.30 -20.07
C HIS A 158 28.35 24.82 -20.40
N GLU A 159 29.01 24.11 -19.49
CA GLU A 159 29.32 22.69 -19.66
C GLU A 159 28.07 21.83 -19.71
N LEU A 160 27.04 22.17 -18.91
CA LEU A 160 25.77 21.45 -18.93
C LEU A 160 24.98 21.68 -20.23
N ALA A 161 25.01 22.90 -20.75
CA ALA A 161 24.31 23.23 -22.00
C ALA A 161 24.90 22.45 -23.19
N ASN A 162 26.21 22.24 -23.20
CA ASN A 162 26.95 21.72 -24.36
C ASN A 162 27.49 20.29 -24.20
N GLY A 163 27.54 19.77 -22.99
CA GLY A 163 28.11 18.45 -22.70
C GLY A 163 27.09 17.29 -22.70
N PRO A 164 26.31 17.12 -21.64
CA PRO A 164 25.42 15.96 -21.53
C PRO A 164 24.25 15.98 -22.49
N ASP A 165 23.91 14.80 -23.07
CA ASP A 165 22.78 14.63 -23.98
C ASP A 165 21.43 14.75 -23.25
N THR A 166 21.38 14.24 -22.01
CA THR A 166 20.18 14.31 -21.17
C THR A 166 20.50 15.00 -19.85
N LEU A 167 19.73 16.03 -19.52
CA LEU A 167 19.80 16.72 -18.24
C LEU A 167 18.56 16.39 -17.42
N VAL A 168 18.75 16.06 -16.14
CA VAL A 168 17.68 15.73 -15.18
C VAL A 168 17.82 16.63 -13.96
N PHE A 169 16.90 17.60 -13.81
CA PHE A 169 16.90 18.49 -12.65
C PHE A 169 15.92 18.01 -11.57
N LEU A 170 16.44 17.82 -10.38
CA LEU A 170 15.64 17.63 -9.17
C LEU A 170 15.44 18.98 -8.48
N MET A 171 14.34 19.14 -7.73
CA MET A 171 14.01 20.36 -6.96
C MET A 171 13.94 21.66 -7.80
N GLY A 172 13.86 21.55 -9.13
CA GLY A 172 13.93 22.68 -10.06
C GLY A 172 12.58 23.33 -10.41
N ILE A 173 11.43 22.82 -9.96
CA ILE A 173 10.11 23.29 -10.44
C ILE A 173 9.88 24.78 -10.18
N LYS A 174 10.30 25.29 -9.03
CA LYS A 174 10.17 26.74 -8.72
C LYS A 174 11.06 27.62 -9.60
N ASN A 175 12.19 27.10 -10.05
CA ASN A 175 13.22 27.78 -10.82
C ASN A 175 13.18 27.40 -12.31
N LEU A 176 12.11 26.73 -12.77
CA LEU A 176 12.02 26.15 -14.11
C LEU A 176 12.34 27.15 -15.24
N SER A 177 11.75 28.35 -15.23
CA SER A 177 12.01 29.37 -16.25
C SER A 177 13.47 29.80 -16.21
N VAL A 178 14.02 30.04 -15.02
CA VAL A 178 15.43 30.41 -14.86
C VAL A 178 16.38 29.33 -15.38
N ILE A 179 16.06 28.05 -15.11
CA ILE A 179 16.84 26.92 -15.62
C ILE A 179 16.79 26.86 -17.15
N ALA A 180 15.63 27.02 -17.75
CA ALA A 180 15.47 27.01 -19.21
C ALA A 180 16.20 28.18 -19.87
N ASP A 181 16.01 29.38 -19.34
CA ASP A 181 16.66 30.60 -19.88
C ASP A 181 18.19 30.50 -19.78
N ARG A 182 18.71 30.01 -18.62
CA ARG A 182 20.17 29.81 -18.47
C ARG A 182 20.73 28.81 -19.45
N LEU A 183 20.09 27.65 -19.63
CA LEU A 183 20.54 26.66 -20.61
C LEU A 183 20.58 27.25 -22.03
N ILE A 184 19.57 28.05 -22.42
CA ILE A 184 19.49 28.68 -23.75
C ILE A 184 20.59 29.75 -23.88
N MET A 185 20.78 30.59 -22.87
CA MET A 185 21.84 31.62 -22.87
C MET A 185 23.23 31.03 -23.02
N GLU A 186 23.45 29.82 -22.46
CA GLU A 186 24.74 29.12 -22.54
C GLU A 186 24.88 28.19 -23.76
N GLY A 187 23.93 28.28 -24.71
CA GLY A 187 24.06 27.65 -26.03
C GLY A 187 23.18 26.41 -26.27
N LYS A 188 22.32 26.03 -25.33
CA LYS A 188 21.35 24.93 -25.58
C LYS A 188 20.30 25.42 -26.60
N ASP A 189 20.04 24.61 -27.63
CA ASP A 189 19.01 24.90 -28.62
C ASP A 189 17.63 25.11 -27.94
N PRO A 190 16.97 26.27 -28.13
CA PRO A 190 15.62 26.54 -27.62
C PRO A 190 14.57 25.50 -28.04
N ALA A 191 14.77 24.84 -29.20
CA ALA A 191 13.91 23.78 -29.70
C ALA A 191 14.14 22.42 -29.04
N THR A 192 15.19 22.26 -28.19
CA THR A 192 15.47 21.00 -27.48
C THR A 192 14.23 20.51 -26.75
N PRO A 193 13.83 19.22 -26.93
CA PRO A 193 12.71 18.66 -26.20
C PRO A 193 12.93 18.69 -24.69
N ALA A 194 11.90 19.15 -23.95
CA ALA A 194 11.90 19.21 -22.50
C ALA A 194 10.61 18.63 -21.93
N CYS A 195 10.68 18.09 -20.73
CA CYS A 195 9.55 17.47 -20.07
C CYS A 195 9.60 17.71 -18.55
N ILE A 196 8.43 17.83 -17.95
CA ILE A 196 8.27 17.87 -16.49
C ILE A 196 7.39 16.71 -16.08
N VAL A 197 7.82 15.97 -15.05
CA VAL A 197 7.05 14.90 -14.43
C VAL A 197 6.81 15.29 -12.98
N GLN A 198 5.59 15.72 -12.68
CA GLN A 198 5.13 16.01 -11.32
C GLN A 198 4.61 14.74 -10.69
N SER A 199 4.90 14.52 -9.40
CA SER A 199 4.43 13.35 -8.62
C SER A 199 4.68 12.02 -9.35
N GLY A 200 5.85 11.89 -9.97
CA GLY A 200 6.22 10.71 -10.77
C GLY A 200 6.06 9.42 -9.98
N THR A 201 5.65 8.35 -10.69
CA THR A 201 5.33 7.01 -10.18
C THR A 201 4.03 6.88 -9.36
N LEU A 202 3.37 7.97 -9.05
CA LEU A 202 2.09 7.97 -8.36
C LEU A 202 0.91 8.03 -9.34
N PRO A 203 -0.27 7.52 -8.97
CA PRO A 203 -1.48 7.65 -9.79
C PRO A 203 -1.88 9.11 -10.09
N THR A 204 -1.33 10.06 -9.35
CA THR A 204 -1.51 11.49 -9.52
C THR A 204 -0.44 12.13 -10.42
N GLN A 205 0.39 11.34 -11.09
CA GLN A 205 1.42 11.82 -12.00
C GLN A 205 0.83 12.75 -13.04
N LYS A 206 1.50 13.90 -13.26
CA LYS A 206 1.19 14.82 -14.35
C LYS A 206 2.45 15.03 -15.18
N VAL A 207 2.30 14.99 -16.50
CA VAL A 207 3.41 15.15 -17.43
C VAL A 207 3.11 16.30 -18.36
N VAL A 208 4.07 17.21 -18.49
CA VAL A 208 4.06 18.32 -19.46
C VAL A 208 5.31 18.22 -20.31
N ALA A 209 5.15 18.16 -21.62
CA ALA A 209 6.26 18.09 -22.57
C ALA A 209 6.11 19.17 -23.66
N GLY A 210 7.24 19.72 -24.11
CA GLY A 210 7.30 20.76 -25.14
C GLY A 210 8.74 21.08 -25.50
N ARG A 211 8.97 22.25 -26.08
CA ARG A 211 10.31 22.77 -26.34
C ARG A 211 10.87 23.46 -25.09
N LEU A 212 12.18 23.48 -24.93
CA LEU A 212 12.85 24.12 -23.80
C LEU A 212 12.41 25.57 -23.60
N ALA A 213 12.31 26.34 -24.70
CA ALA A 213 11.86 27.72 -24.66
C ALA A 213 10.41 27.94 -24.18
N GLU A 214 9.57 26.89 -24.28
CA GLU A 214 8.13 26.98 -23.99
C GLU A 214 7.77 26.30 -22.66
N ILE A 215 8.68 25.50 -22.12
CA ILE A 215 8.37 24.59 -21.02
C ILE A 215 7.89 25.30 -19.75
N GLY A 216 8.43 26.48 -19.46
CA GLY A 216 8.01 27.30 -18.32
C GLY A 216 6.56 27.78 -18.45
N SER A 217 6.15 28.28 -19.63
CA SER A 217 4.78 28.71 -19.88
C SER A 217 3.80 27.54 -19.87
N LEU A 218 4.16 26.41 -20.48
CA LEU A 218 3.36 25.20 -20.48
C LEU A 218 3.13 24.65 -19.05
N ALA A 219 4.17 24.65 -18.21
CA ALA A 219 4.08 24.24 -16.81
C ALA A 219 3.13 25.13 -16.00
N LYS A 220 3.24 26.46 -16.19
CA LYS A 220 2.35 27.42 -15.54
C LYS A 220 0.89 27.21 -15.95
N LYS A 221 0.62 27.06 -17.26
CA LYS A 221 -0.72 26.78 -17.79
C LYS A 221 -1.30 25.47 -17.25
N ALA A 222 -0.47 24.43 -17.10
CA ALA A 222 -0.89 23.13 -16.56
C ALA A 222 -0.98 23.09 -15.02
N GLY A 223 -0.62 24.18 -14.33
CA GLY A 223 -0.66 24.26 -12.87
C GLY A 223 0.33 23.30 -12.19
N ILE A 224 1.49 23.08 -12.77
CA ILE A 224 2.53 22.20 -12.22
C ILE A 224 3.06 22.76 -10.90
N LYS A 225 3.19 21.88 -9.91
CA LYS A 225 3.67 22.19 -8.55
C LYS A 225 4.72 21.18 -8.10
N PRO A 226 5.61 21.54 -7.16
CA PRO A 226 6.49 20.56 -6.51
C PRO A 226 5.69 19.48 -5.78
N PRO A 227 6.23 18.23 -5.66
CA PRO A 227 7.52 17.79 -6.19
C PRO A 227 7.45 17.39 -7.68
N GLY A 228 8.56 17.58 -8.41
CA GLY A 228 8.65 17.19 -9.81
C GLY A 228 10.07 17.16 -10.32
N ILE A 229 10.26 16.48 -11.44
CA ILE A 229 11.54 16.27 -12.15
C ILE A 229 11.44 16.96 -13.50
N ILE A 230 12.50 17.69 -13.89
CA ILE A 230 12.63 18.31 -15.21
C ILE A 230 13.62 17.48 -16.02
N ILE A 231 13.27 17.13 -17.25
CA ILE A 231 14.11 16.38 -18.17
C ILE A 231 14.30 17.22 -19.43
N VAL A 232 15.54 17.42 -19.88
CA VAL A 232 15.89 18.14 -21.10
C VAL A 232 16.77 17.25 -21.97
N GLY A 233 16.40 17.04 -23.23
CA GLY A 233 17.15 16.24 -24.17
C GLY A 233 16.28 15.51 -25.19
N ASN A 234 16.91 15.03 -26.29
CA ASN A 234 16.22 14.39 -27.42
C ASN A 234 15.46 13.11 -27.06
N VAL A 235 15.79 12.47 -25.94
CA VAL A 235 15.08 11.28 -25.40
C VAL A 235 13.64 11.56 -25.04
N VAL A 236 13.29 12.82 -24.71
CA VAL A 236 11.93 13.24 -24.39
C VAL A 236 10.96 12.95 -25.54
N SER A 237 11.42 13.05 -26.78
CA SER A 237 10.61 12.77 -27.97
C SER A 237 10.12 11.32 -28.06
N LEU A 238 10.80 10.39 -27.38
CA LEU A 238 10.42 8.97 -27.35
C LEU A 238 9.15 8.71 -26.53
N ARG A 239 8.79 9.61 -25.62
CA ARG A 239 7.59 9.49 -24.80
C ARG A 239 6.33 9.18 -25.63
N LYS A 240 6.13 9.83 -26.77
CA LYS A 240 4.95 9.62 -27.64
C LYS A 240 4.73 8.14 -28.00
N LYS A 241 5.82 7.34 -28.05
CA LYS A 241 5.77 5.90 -28.37
C LYS A 241 5.82 5.02 -27.13
N LEU A 242 6.44 5.49 -26.05
CA LEU A 242 6.79 4.68 -24.88
C LEU A 242 5.94 4.99 -23.63
N GLU A 243 5.03 5.94 -23.68
CA GLU A 243 4.15 6.21 -22.56
C GLU A 243 3.26 4.99 -22.26
N TRP A 244 3.29 4.52 -21.03
CA TRP A 244 2.60 3.31 -20.60
C TRP A 244 1.82 3.49 -19.30
N PHE A 245 2.33 4.31 -18.37
CA PHE A 245 1.78 4.40 -17.02
C PHE A 245 0.44 5.12 -17.00
N GLU A 246 0.33 6.26 -17.68
CA GLU A 246 -0.91 7.04 -17.81
C GLU A 246 -1.96 6.35 -18.71
N LYS A 247 -1.54 5.37 -19.52
CA LYS A 247 -2.46 4.54 -20.34
C LYS A 247 -3.12 3.40 -19.57
N ARG A 248 -2.77 3.21 -18.31
CA ARG A 248 -3.44 2.21 -17.47
C ARG A 248 -4.93 2.55 -17.31
N PRO A 249 -5.83 1.56 -17.36
CA PRO A 249 -7.28 1.81 -17.47
C PRO A 249 -7.89 2.59 -16.31
N LEU A 250 -7.26 2.54 -15.13
CA LEU A 250 -7.73 3.25 -13.94
C LEU A 250 -6.77 4.38 -13.51
N PHE A 251 -5.86 4.80 -14.41
CA PHE A 251 -4.94 5.88 -14.08
C PHE A 251 -5.67 7.15 -13.66
N GLY A 252 -5.25 7.73 -12.54
CA GLY A 252 -5.86 8.93 -11.97
C GLY A 252 -7.19 8.73 -11.26
N LYS A 253 -7.76 7.51 -11.25
CA LYS A 253 -9.01 7.23 -10.53
C LYS A 253 -8.76 6.98 -9.05
N LYS A 254 -9.51 7.63 -8.18
CA LYS A 254 -9.53 7.42 -6.74
C LYS A 254 -10.54 6.34 -6.39
N VAL A 255 -10.04 5.19 -5.92
CA VAL A 255 -10.86 4.02 -5.60
C VAL A 255 -10.83 3.76 -4.10
N VAL A 256 -11.97 3.89 -3.46
CA VAL A 256 -12.15 3.54 -2.04
C VAL A 256 -12.41 2.05 -1.87
N ILE A 257 -11.66 1.46 -0.95
CA ILE A 257 -11.87 0.09 -0.47
C ILE A 257 -12.42 0.14 0.95
N THR A 258 -13.60 -0.49 1.15
CA THR A 258 -14.32 -0.45 2.43
C THR A 258 -13.96 -1.58 3.40
N ARG A 259 -13.10 -2.53 3.00
CA ARG A 259 -12.56 -3.60 3.86
C ARG A 259 -11.34 -3.14 4.65
N PRO A 260 -11.06 -3.79 5.81
CA PRO A 260 -9.80 -3.59 6.53
C PRO A 260 -8.57 -3.84 5.64
N PRO A 261 -7.47 -3.07 5.79
CA PRO A 261 -6.29 -3.17 4.94
C PRO A 261 -5.73 -4.60 4.82
N HIS A 262 -5.59 -5.33 5.93
CA HIS A 262 -5.08 -6.71 5.95
C HIS A 262 -5.94 -7.71 5.15
N GLN A 263 -7.22 -7.41 4.92
CA GLN A 263 -8.13 -8.25 4.13
C GLN A 263 -8.31 -7.76 2.69
N SER A 264 -7.77 -6.61 2.36
CA SER A 264 -7.97 -5.95 1.06
C SER A 264 -6.71 -5.84 0.21
N MET A 265 -5.57 -6.36 0.67
CA MET A 265 -4.28 -6.31 -0.04
C MET A 265 -4.40 -6.77 -1.51
N ARG A 266 -5.08 -7.91 -1.76
CA ARG A 266 -5.28 -8.43 -3.11
C ARG A 266 -6.07 -7.46 -3.99
N LEU A 267 -7.16 -6.87 -3.47
CA LEU A 267 -7.96 -5.88 -4.19
C LEU A 267 -7.16 -4.60 -4.44
N ALA A 268 -6.47 -4.10 -3.41
CA ALA A 268 -5.64 -2.91 -3.50
C ALA A 268 -4.54 -3.07 -4.56
N ASN A 269 -3.82 -4.20 -4.55
CA ASN A 269 -2.77 -4.49 -5.53
C ASN A 269 -3.32 -4.55 -6.96
N LEU A 270 -4.42 -5.26 -7.19
CA LEU A 270 -5.04 -5.38 -8.52
C LEU A 270 -5.53 -4.02 -9.06
N LEU A 271 -6.06 -3.15 -8.22
CA LEU A 271 -6.47 -1.79 -8.61
C LEU A 271 -5.27 -0.89 -8.88
N SER A 272 -4.25 -0.91 -8.01
CA SER A 272 -3.02 -0.13 -8.18
C SER A 272 -2.24 -0.53 -9.43
N ASP A 273 -2.18 -1.84 -9.76
CA ASP A 273 -1.54 -2.34 -10.99
C ASP A 273 -2.23 -1.82 -12.27
N ARG A 274 -3.47 -1.35 -12.14
CA ARG A 274 -4.23 -0.71 -13.22
C ARG A 274 -4.19 0.82 -13.19
N GLY A 275 -3.39 1.39 -12.27
CA GLY A 275 -3.15 2.82 -12.17
C GLY A 275 -4.07 3.56 -11.18
N ALA A 276 -4.92 2.87 -10.44
CA ALA A 276 -5.79 3.51 -9.46
C ALA A 276 -5.02 4.04 -8.24
N GLN A 277 -5.47 5.18 -7.72
CA GLN A 277 -5.14 5.64 -6.37
C GLN A 277 -6.09 4.94 -5.39
N VAL A 278 -5.56 3.97 -4.65
CA VAL A 278 -6.35 3.24 -3.64
C VAL A 278 -6.40 4.02 -2.34
N ILE A 279 -7.61 4.14 -1.77
CA ILE A 279 -7.86 4.78 -0.49
C ILE A 279 -8.56 3.76 0.42
N HIS A 280 -7.93 3.43 1.55
CA HIS A 280 -8.54 2.53 2.52
C HIS A 280 -9.48 3.29 3.47
N VAL A 281 -10.76 2.94 3.44
CA VAL A 281 -11.81 3.46 4.31
C VAL A 281 -12.52 2.28 4.96
N PRO A 282 -11.88 1.63 5.93
CA PRO A 282 -12.45 0.44 6.56
C PRO A 282 -13.77 0.79 7.26
N THR A 283 -14.80 0.01 6.97
CA THR A 283 -16.12 0.13 7.61
C THR A 283 -16.38 -0.99 8.60
N ILE A 284 -15.43 -1.89 8.74
CA ILE A 284 -15.45 -3.01 9.67
C ILE A 284 -14.08 -3.08 10.34
N GLU A 285 -14.08 -3.24 11.63
CA GLU A 285 -12.92 -3.58 12.43
C GLU A 285 -13.10 -4.99 13.00
N ILE A 286 -12.09 -5.82 12.82
CA ILE A 286 -12.09 -7.18 13.35
C ILE A 286 -11.28 -7.18 14.63
N SER A 287 -11.97 -7.39 15.75
CA SER A 287 -11.35 -7.45 17.07
C SER A 287 -11.38 -8.88 17.60
N ALA A 288 -10.22 -9.40 18.00
CA ALA A 288 -10.14 -10.69 18.65
C ALA A 288 -10.86 -10.65 20.01
N ILE A 289 -11.53 -11.74 20.36
CA ILE A 289 -12.09 -11.95 21.71
C ILE A 289 -11.00 -12.58 22.56
N ALA A 290 -10.22 -11.75 23.24
CA ALA A 290 -9.11 -12.19 24.09
C ALA A 290 -9.15 -11.47 25.45
N PRO A 291 -8.86 -12.17 26.57
CA PRO A 291 -8.61 -13.61 26.67
C PRO A 291 -9.87 -14.46 26.46
N ASN A 292 -9.75 -15.58 25.76
CA ASN A 292 -10.88 -16.47 25.45
C ASN A 292 -10.77 -17.80 26.22
N LYS A 293 -11.39 -17.84 27.41
CA LYS A 293 -11.35 -19.04 28.29
C LYS A 293 -11.99 -20.29 27.63
N LYS A 294 -13.02 -20.09 26.77
CA LYS A 294 -13.68 -21.21 26.06
C LYS A 294 -12.75 -21.80 25.01
N LEU A 295 -12.10 -20.94 24.21
CA LEU A 295 -11.12 -21.39 23.23
C LEU A 295 -9.93 -22.10 23.89
N SER A 296 -9.44 -21.53 25.00
CA SER A 296 -8.35 -22.10 25.78
C SER A 296 -8.67 -23.53 26.27
N LYS A 297 -9.88 -23.75 26.82
CA LYS A 297 -10.33 -25.09 27.24
C LYS A 297 -10.48 -26.04 26.05
N ALA A 298 -11.02 -25.59 24.92
CA ALA A 298 -11.16 -26.41 23.72
C ALA A 298 -9.80 -26.84 23.17
N VAL A 299 -8.81 -25.96 23.18
CA VAL A 299 -7.43 -26.27 22.77
C VAL A 299 -6.77 -27.29 23.73
N ASP A 300 -7.09 -27.24 25.02
CA ASP A 300 -6.59 -28.26 25.97
C ASP A 300 -7.18 -29.64 25.69
N SER A 301 -8.41 -29.73 25.23
CA SER A 301 -9.17 -30.98 25.01
C SER A 301 -9.33 -31.32 23.51
N LEU A 302 -8.40 -30.95 22.62
CA LEU A 302 -8.51 -31.18 21.18
C LEU A 302 -8.78 -32.65 20.82
N GLY A 303 -8.18 -33.62 21.48
CA GLY A 303 -8.40 -35.05 21.23
C GLY A 303 -9.84 -35.52 21.46
N SER A 304 -10.72 -34.70 22.04
CA SER A 304 -12.14 -35.02 22.21
C SER A 304 -13.01 -34.62 21.01
N TYR A 305 -12.45 -33.90 20.06
CA TYR A 305 -13.16 -33.45 18.83
C TYR A 305 -12.90 -34.40 17.67
N HIS A 306 -13.91 -34.65 16.88
CA HIS A 306 -13.84 -35.44 15.65
C HIS A 306 -13.71 -34.54 14.42
N PHE A 307 -14.32 -33.37 14.49
CA PHE A 307 -14.38 -32.40 13.38
C PHE A 307 -14.05 -31.01 13.87
N MET A 308 -13.39 -30.26 13.00
CA MET A 308 -13.14 -28.81 13.15
C MET A 308 -13.59 -28.07 11.91
N ILE A 309 -14.44 -27.06 12.08
CA ILE A 309 -14.99 -26.28 10.96
C ILE A 309 -14.48 -24.85 11.04
N PHE A 310 -13.77 -24.41 10.02
CA PHE A 310 -13.33 -23.04 9.87
C PHE A 310 -14.13 -22.30 8.81
N THR A 311 -14.89 -21.31 9.25
CA THR A 311 -15.74 -20.48 8.38
C THR A 311 -15.06 -19.20 7.89
N SER A 312 -13.83 -18.91 8.35
CA SER A 312 -13.09 -17.71 7.98
C SER A 312 -11.61 -17.80 8.35
N ILE A 313 -10.78 -17.02 7.65
CA ILE A 313 -9.37 -16.81 7.96
C ILE A 313 -9.18 -16.30 9.41
N ASN A 314 -10.07 -15.41 9.87
CA ASN A 314 -10.00 -14.88 11.25
C ASN A 314 -10.22 -15.97 12.30
N GLY A 315 -11.12 -16.92 12.03
CA GLY A 315 -11.33 -18.09 12.90
C GLY A 315 -10.08 -18.97 12.96
N VAL A 316 -9.44 -19.22 11.82
CA VAL A 316 -8.17 -19.93 11.74
C VAL A 316 -7.09 -19.21 12.53
N SER A 317 -6.89 -17.90 12.28
CA SER A 317 -5.86 -17.12 12.99
C SER A 317 -6.03 -17.20 14.49
N ALA A 318 -7.21 -16.86 15.00
CA ALA A 318 -7.48 -16.85 16.44
C ALA A 318 -7.28 -18.22 17.10
N PHE A 319 -7.66 -19.29 16.39
CA PHE A 319 -7.44 -20.67 16.89
C PHE A 319 -5.94 -21.00 16.97
N PHE A 320 -5.17 -20.73 15.91
CA PHE A 320 -3.75 -21.03 15.89
C PHE A 320 -2.94 -20.15 16.85
N ASP A 321 -3.31 -18.88 17.01
CA ASP A 321 -2.68 -17.97 17.98
C ASP A 321 -2.82 -18.55 19.41
N GLU A 322 -4.01 -19.07 19.77
CA GLU A 322 -4.23 -19.71 21.06
C GLU A 322 -3.51 -21.06 21.17
N LEU A 323 -3.50 -21.87 20.10
CA LEU A 323 -2.78 -23.14 20.03
C LEU A 323 -1.28 -22.95 20.34
N PHE A 324 -0.65 -22.00 19.64
CA PHE A 324 0.78 -21.69 19.80
C PHE A 324 1.06 -21.03 21.16
N ARG A 325 0.16 -20.16 21.66
CA ARG A 325 0.28 -19.58 23.00
C ARG A 325 0.33 -20.66 24.10
N LYS A 326 -0.32 -21.79 23.86
CA LYS A 326 -0.30 -22.94 24.76
C LYS A 326 0.88 -23.89 24.53
N GLY A 327 1.84 -23.53 23.68
CA GLY A 327 2.99 -24.36 23.36
C GLY A 327 2.65 -25.60 22.54
N LYS A 328 1.47 -25.66 21.93
CA LYS A 328 1.03 -26.73 21.03
C LYS A 328 1.27 -26.29 19.55
N ASP A 329 1.27 -27.28 18.65
CA ASP A 329 1.40 -27.04 17.21
C ASP A 329 0.36 -27.83 16.40
N THR A 330 0.49 -27.80 15.07
CA THR A 330 -0.45 -28.43 14.13
C THR A 330 -0.59 -29.94 14.35
N ARG A 331 0.39 -30.63 14.89
CA ARG A 331 0.34 -32.06 15.23
C ARG A 331 -0.76 -32.37 16.24
N SER A 332 -1.18 -31.40 17.03
CA SER A 332 -2.30 -31.51 17.97
C SER A 332 -3.66 -31.68 17.29
N LEU A 333 -3.76 -31.48 15.99
CA LEU A 333 -4.96 -31.73 15.18
C LEU A 333 -5.00 -33.12 14.56
N HIS A 334 -4.04 -34.02 14.91
CA HIS A 334 -4.03 -35.37 14.43
C HIS A 334 -5.35 -36.11 14.78
N GLY A 335 -5.95 -36.77 13.77
CA GLY A 335 -7.21 -37.47 13.90
C GLY A 335 -8.47 -36.61 13.87
N ILE A 336 -8.35 -35.29 13.70
CA ILE A 336 -9.50 -34.38 13.56
C ILE A 336 -9.71 -34.07 12.07
N THR A 337 -10.91 -34.33 11.56
CA THR A 337 -11.29 -33.92 10.20
C THR A 337 -11.50 -32.42 10.15
N VAL A 338 -10.75 -31.73 9.27
CA VAL A 338 -10.77 -30.28 9.12
C VAL A 338 -11.57 -29.85 7.90
N ILE A 339 -12.61 -29.06 8.11
CA ILE A 339 -13.50 -28.52 7.07
C ILE A 339 -13.27 -27.02 6.96
N ALA A 340 -12.98 -26.52 5.75
CA ALA A 340 -12.79 -25.08 5.49
C ALA A 340 -13.89 -24.56 4.56
N ILE A 341 -14.53 -23.43 4.91
CA ILE A 341 -15.39 -22.71 3.97
C ILE A 341 -14.53 -21.96 2.94
N GLY A 342 -14.35 -22.58 1.77
CA GLY A 342 -13.74 -21.96 0.60
C GLY A 342 -12.23 -21.88 0.58
N ASP A 343 -11.72 -21.64 -0.65
CA ASP A 343 -10.30 -21.71 -1.01
C ASP A 343 -9.39 -20.79 -0.19
N ALA A 344 -9.85 -19.59 0.16
CA ALA A 344 -9.05 -18.64 0.93
C ALA A 344 -8.77 -19.16 2.35
N THR A 345 -9.76 -19.79 3.01
CA THR A 345 -9.61 -20.39 4.33
C THR A 345 -8.75 -21.64 4.27
N ALA A 346 -8.96 -22.47 3.24
CA ALA A 346 -8.17 -23.67 2.99
C ALA A 346 -6.69 -23.34 2.73
N SER A 347 -6.42 -22.36 1.87
CA SER A 347 -5.07 -21.87 1.59
C SER A 347 -4.38 -21.32 2.84
N PHE A 348 -5.14 -20.64 3.71
CA PHE A 348 -4.61 -20.09 4.96
C PHE A 348 -4.28 -21.18 6.01
N LEU A 349 -5.03 -22.29 6.00
CA LEU A 349 -4.74 -23.52 6.76
C LEU A 349 -3.50 -24.22 6.18
N ALA A 350 -3.42 -24.38 4.86
CA ALA A 350 -2.29 -25.00 4.17
C ALA A 350 -0.95 -24.29 4.47
N ALA A 351 -0.97 -22.95 4.53
CA ALA A 351 0.19 -22.15 4.93
C ALA A 351 0.65 -22.42 6.38
N ARG A 352 -0.19 -23.08 7.21
CA ARG A 352 0.11 -23.54 8.57
C ARG A 352 0.35 -25.04 8.67
N GLY A 353 0.50 -25.73 7.53
CA GLY A 353 0.76 -27.15 7.45
C GLY A 353 -0.48 -28.03 7.64
N ILE A 354 -1.70 -27.50 7.49
CA ILE A 354 -2.96 -28.27 7.54
C ILE A 354 -3.65 -28.25 6.19
N THR A 355 -3.72 -29.38 5.54
CA THR A 355 -4.59 -29.60 4.38
C THR A 355 -6.01 -29.85 4.87
N SER A 356 -6.97 -29.05 4.38
CA SER A 356 -8.39 -29.28 4.72
C SER A 356 -8.90 -30.54 4.04
N ASP A 357 -9.60 -31.40 4.80
CA ASP A 357 -10.17 -32.64 4.28
C ASP A 357 -11.36 -32.35 3.34
N HIS A 358 -12.11 -31.28 3.62
CA HIS A 358 -13.25 -30.87 2.82
C HIS A 358 -13.22 -29.37 2.57
N VAL A 359 -13.37 -28.97 1.29
CA VAL A 359 -13.48 -27.58 0.84
C VAL A 359 -14.61 -27.48 -0.17
N PRO A 360 -15.80 -26.95 0.19
CA PRO A 360 -16.91 -26.76 -0.73
C PRO A 360 -16.57 -25.80 -1.88
N GLN A 361 -17.13 -26.04 -3.07
CA GLN A 361 -16.91 -25.17 -4.24
C GLN A 361 -17.64 -23.82 -4.16
N GLN A 362 -18.68 -23.70 -3.34
CA GLN A 362 -19.40 -22.45 -3.09
C GLN A 362 -19.27 -22.04 -1.62
N PHE A 363 -19.21 -20.72 -1.37
CA PHE A 363 -18.79 -20.16 -0.10
C PHE A 363 -19.97 -19.79 0.83
N THR A 364 -21.00 -20.66 0.91
CA THR A 364 -22.17 -20.43 1.76
C THR A 364 -22.28 -21.47 2.89
N SER A 365 -22.99 -21.12 3.96
CA SER A 365 -23.21 -22.04 5.07
C SER A 365 -24.02 -23.28 4.65
N GLU A 366 -24.86 -23.12 3.64
CA GLU A 366 -25.73 -24.16 3.09
C GLU A 366 -24.89 -25.27 2.43
N VAL A 367 -23.81 -24.94 1.75
CA VAL A 367 -22.94 -25.91 1.08
C VAL A 367 -22.11 -26.72 2.09
N ILE A 368 -21.79 -26.16 3.27
CA ILE A 368 -21.20 -26.96 4.36
C ILE A 368 -22.19 -28.05 4.83
N ILE A 369 -23.47 -27.73 4.87
CA ILE A 369 -24.50 -28.73 5.24
C ILE A 369 -24.49 -29.89 4.25
N ASP A 370 -24.29 -29.63 2.96
CA ASP A 370 -24.20 -30.71 1.96
C ASP A 370 -22.96 -31.59 2.18
N VAL A 371 -21.83 -31.01 2.54
CA VAL A 371 -20.65 -31.78 2.98
C VAL A 371 -20.97 -32.60 4.23
N LEU A 372 -21.61 -32.01 5.23
CA LEU A 372 -21.95 -32.69 6.49
C LEU A 372 -22.98 -33.81 6.28
N ARG A 373 -23.88 -33.75 5.30
CA ARG A 373 -24.79 -34.83 4.95
C ARG A 373 -24.07 -36.09 4.47
N GLY A 374 -22.87 -35.94 3.87
CA GLY A 374 -22.03 -37.07 3.47
C GLY A 374 -21.16 -37.64 4.59
N LEU A 375 -21.22 -37.08 5.80
CA LEU A 375 -20.39 -37.49 6.95
C LEU A 375 -21.24 -38.13 8.07
N ALA A 376 -20.59 -38.98 8.87
CA ALA A 376 -21.21 -39.57 10.06
C ALA A 376 -21.22 -38.54 11.19
N VAL A 377 -22.30 -37.75 11.30
CA VAL A 377 -22.42 -36.63 12.27
C VAL A 377 -22.89 -37.11 13.66
N ARG A 378 -23.69 -38.18 13.72
CA ARG A 378 -24.30 -38.68 14.95
C ARG A 378 -23.22 -39.10 15.95
N ASP A 379 -23.38 -38.69 17.21
CA ASP A 379 -22.49 -38.95 18.34
C ASP A 379 -21.06 -38.35 18.14
N LYS A 380 -20.90 -37.46 17.18
CA LYS A 380 -19.63 -36.77 16.91
C LYS A 380 -19.59 -35.37 17.51
N ARG A 381 -18.38 -34.98 17.92
CA ARG A 381 -18.14 -33.67 18.52
C ARG A 381 -17.40 -32.74 17.55
N PHE A 382 -17.95 -31.57 17.36
CA PHE A 382 -17.48 -30.54 16.43
C PHE A 382 -16.93 -29.34 17.21
N LEU A 383 -15.84 -28.76 16.73
CA LEU A 383 -15.34 -27.46 17.19
C LEU A 383 -15.53 -26.44 16.06
N LEU A 384 -16.20 -25.33 16.39
CA LEU A 384 -16.52 -24.25 15.43
C LEU A 384 -16.03 -22.87 15.96
N PRO A 385 -14.74 -22.53 15.77
CA PRO A 385 -14.24 -21.18 16.04
C PRO A 385 -14.76 -20.22 14.97
N ARG A 386 -15.56 -19.19 15.35
CA ARG A 386 -16.24 -18.33 14.38
C ARG A 386 -16.42 -16.89 14.88
N ALA A 387 -17.01 -16.04 14.02
CA ALA A 387 -17.48 -14.71 14.42
C ALA A 387 -18.59 -14.81 15.47
N GLN A 388 -18.68 -13.80 16.36
CA GLN A 388 -19.70 -13.72 17.39
C GLN A 388 -21.12 -13.62 16.77
N GLU A 389 -21.26 -12.87 15.67
CA GLU A 389 -22.55 -12.58 15.02
C GLU A 389 -22.86 -13.54 13.85
N ALA A 390 -22.24 -14.72 13.79
CA ALA A 390 -22.49 -15.67 12.72
C ALA A 390 -23.84 -16.40 12.91
N ARG A 391 -24.50 -16.76 11.79
CA ARG A 391 -25.77 -17.51 11.78
C ARG A 391 -25.57 -18.94 12.28
N ASP A 392 -26.57 -19.52 12.94
CA ASP A 392 -26.48 -20.84 13.59
C ASP A 392 -26.85 -22.03 12.69
N VAL A 393 -27.06 -21.82 11.38
CA VAL A 393 -27.53 -22.84 10.42
C VAL A 393 -26.69 -24.14 10.47
N ILE A 394 -25.36 -24.04 10.54
CA ILE A 394 -24.48 -25.21 10.65
C ILE A 394 -24.67 -25.91 12.02
N VAL A 395 -24.81 -25.14 13.07
CA VAL A 395 -24.98 -25.66 14.46
C VAL A 395 -26.32 -26.38 14.60
N GLU A 396 -27.38 -25.79 14.07
CA GLU A 396 -28.73 -26.37 14.07
C GLU A 396 -28.75 -27.70 13.31
N PHE A 397 -28.09 -27.75 12.14
CA PHE A 397 -27.98 -28.99 11.36
C PHE A 397 -27.24 -30.09 12.15
N ILE A 398 -26.05 -29.77 12.71
CA ILE A 398 -25.27 -30.75 13.49
C ILE A 398 -26.09 -31.33 14.65
N LYS A 399 -26.79 -30.45 15.37
CA LYS A 399 -27.66 -30.87 16.50
C LYS A 399 -28.83 -31.75 16.03
N ALA A 400 -29.47 -31.38 14.92
CA ALA A 400 -30.59 -32.14 14.33
C ALA A 400 -30.16 -33.55 13.89
N GLN A 401 -28.89 -33.73 13.51
CA GLN A 401 -28.31 -35.03 13.16
C GLN A 401 -27.74 -35.81 14.39
N GLY A 402 -27.95 -35.33 15.62
CA GLY A 402 -27.47 -35.99 16.84
C GLY A 402 -26.01 -35.77 17.16
N GLY A 403 -25.35 -34.77 16.56
CA GLY A 403 -23.98 -34.34 16.87
C GLY A 403 -23.93 -33.26 17.94
N ALA A 404 -22.78 -33.10 18.59
CA ALA A 404 -22.49 -32.01 19.52
C ALA A 404 -21.56 -30.97 18.90
N CYS A 405 -21.87 -29.69 19.02
CA CYS A 405 -21.06 -28.62 18.46
C CYS A 405 -20.70 -27.57 19.50
N ASP A 406 -19.39 -27.45 19.78
CA ASP A 406 -18.83 -26.39 20.60
C ASP A 406 -18.58 -25.14 19.72
N VAL A 407 -19.50 -24.20 19.81
CA VAL A 407 -19.41 -22.92 19.12
C VAL A 407 -18.61 -21.96 19.97
N ILE A 408 -17.48 -21.49 19.44
CA ILE A 408 -16.61 -20.57 20.15
C ILE A 408 -16.49 -19.27 19.38
N PRO A 409 -17.12 -18.16 19.84
CA PRO A 409 -16.84 -16.85 19.33
C PRO A 409 -15.38 -16.49 19.59
N VAL A 410 -14.59 -16.26 18.52
CA VAL A 410 -13.17 -15.94 18.63
C VAL A 410 -12.83 -14.54 18.16
N TYR A 411 -13.75 -13.89 17.44
CA TYR A 411 -13.65 -12.50 17.02
C TYR A 411 -15.04 -11.88 16.88
N LYS A 412 -15.08 -10.57 16.92
CA LYS A 412 -16.26 -9.76 16.62
C LYS A 412 -15.96 -8.78 15.50
N ALA A 413 -16.96 -8.51 14.67
CA ALA A 413 -16.92 -7.50 13.62
C ALA A 413 -17.65 -6.25 14.13
N THR A 414 -16.92 -5.19 14.43
CA THR A 414 -17.46 -3.92 14.95
C THR A 414 -17.29 -2.79 13.94
N LEU A 415 -17.96 -1.69 14.16
CA LEU A 415 -17.62 -0.45 13.48
C LEU A 415 -16.26 0.02 13.98
N PRO A 416 -15.39 0.59 13.09
CA PRO A 416 -14.11 1.12 13.52
C PRO A 416 -14.29 2.29 14.51
N GLU A 417 -13.47 2.32 15.55
CA GLU A 417 -13.49 3.41 16.54
C GLU A 417 -13.09 4.76 15.92
N LYS A 418 -12.17 4.72 14.95
CA LYS A 418 -11.74 5.91 14.21
C LYS A 418 -12.17 5.82 12.76
N THR A 419 -12.99 6.76 12.33
CA THR A 419 -13.39 6.89 10.92
C THR A 419 -12.29 7.58 10.10
N THR A 420 -12.02 7.08 8.92
CA THR A 420 -11.13 7.75 7.96
C THR A 420 -11.89 8.92 7.33
N THR A 421 -11.40 10.14 7.50
CA THR A 421 -12.01 11.30 6.83
C THR A 421 -11.78 11.22 5.32
N LEU A 422 -12.85 11.28 4.55
CA LEU A 422 -12.79 11.43 3.11
C LEU A 422 -12.50 12.90 2.77
N HIS A 423 -11.21 13.27 2.70
CA HIS A 423 -10.79 14.65 2.38
C HIS A 423 -11.14 15.08 0.96
N GLU A 424 -11.31 14.13 0.06
CA GLU A 424 -11.66 14.36 -1.34
C GLU A 424 -12.68 13.32 -1.79
N LYS A 425 -13.56 13.73 -2.69
CA LYS A 425 -14.56 12.84 -3.27
C LYS A 425 -13.89 11.73 -4.07
N PRO A 426 -14.19 10.44 -3.78
CA PRO A 426 -13.69 9.34 -4.59
C PRO A 426 -14.42 9.24 -5.93
N ASP A 427 -13.74 8.72 -6.95
CA ASP A 427 -14.39 8.36 -8.22
C ASP A 427 -15.22 7.09 -8.06
N ILE A 428 -14.70 6.11 -7.30
CA ILE A 428 -15.29 4.79 -7.14
C ILE A 428 -15.26 4.37 -5.67
N VAL A 429 -16.33 3.74 -5.19
CA VAL A 429 -16.35 3.03 -3.90
C VAL A 429 -16.71 1.57 -4.13
N THR A 430 -15.89 0.66 -3.58
CA THR A 430 -16.06 -0.78 -3.74
C THR A 430 -16.69 -1.40 -2.49
N PHE A 431 -17.71 -2.23 -2.68
CA PHE A 431 -18.38 -3.00 -1.64
C PHE A 431 -18.26 -4.49 -1.92
N THR A 432 -17.61 -5.21 -1.01
CA THR A 432 -17.33 -6.65 -1.14
C THR A 432 -18.17 -7.52 -0.22
N SER A 433 -19.10 -6.93 0.52
CA SER A 433 -20.09 -7.64 1.35
C SER A 433 -21.24 -6.71 1.75
N SER A 434 -22.37 -7.30 2.14
CA SER A 434 -23.52 -6.56 2.69
C SER A 434 -23.17 -5.77 3.94
N SER A 435 -22.33 -6.31 4.82
CA SER A 435 -21.90 -5.63 6.05
C SER A 435 -21.08 -4.38 5.75
N THR A 436 -20.19 -4.41 4.75
CA THR A 436 -19.43 -3.20 4.37
C THR A 436 -20.35 -2.10 3.82
N ALA A 437 -21.38 -2.45 3.07
CA ALA A 437 -22.39 -1.51 2.55
C ALA A 437 -23.21 -0.87 3.69
N THR A 438 -23.80 -1.70 4.56
CA THR A 438 -24.60 -1.23 5.69
C THR A 438 -23.79 -0.34 6.64
N ASN A 439 -22.57 -0.75 6.95
CA ASN A 439 -21.70 -0.01 7.87
C ASN A 439 -21.21 1.31 7.25
N PHE A 440 -20.93 1.34 5.94
CA PHE A 440 -20.57 2.59 5.26
C PHE A 440 -21.70 3.62 5.41
N VAL A 441 -22.94 3.21 5.15
CA VAL A 441 -24.10 4.11 5.29
C VAL A 441 -24.28 4.58 6.73
N LYS A 442 -24.04 3.72 7.73
CA LYS A 442 -24.09 4.10 9.16
C LYS A 442 -23.01 5.11 9.55
N LEU A 443 -21.79 4.98 9.00
CA LEU A 443 -20.64 5.82 9.38
C LEU A 443 -20.61 7.17 8.64
N TYR A 444 -20.97 7.17 7.35
CA TYR A 444 -20.75 8.31 6.45
C TYR A 444 -22.06 8.88 5.87
N GLY A 445 -23.18 8.15 6.02
CA GLY A 445 -24.43 8.47 5.34
C GLY A 445 -24.41 8.13 3.83
N LYS A 446 -25.60 8.04 3.24
CA LYS A 446 -25.74 7.77 1.80
C LYS A 446 -25.26 8.94 0.92
N ASP A 447 -25.34 10.16 1.42
CA ASP A 447 -24.98 11.38 0.69
C ASP A 447 -23.46 11.46 0.41
N ALA A 448 -22.63 10.77 1.21
CA ALA A 448 -21.19 10.64 0.96
C ALA A 448 -20.87 9.94 -0.38
N LEU A 449 -21.82 9.19 -0.95
CA LEU A 449 -21.69 8.50 -2.24
C LEU A 449 -22.34 9.25 -3.41
N LYS A 450 -22.89 10.44 -3.17
CA LYS A 450 -23.58 11.21 -4.22
C LYS A 450 -22.62 11.57 -5.37
N GLY A 451 -22.95 11.09 -6.59
CA GLY A 451 -22.11 11.26 -7.79
C GLY A 451 -20.79 10.50 -7.75
N THR A 452 -20.68 9.43 -6.97
CA THR A 452 -19.58 8.45 -6.94
C THR A 452 -20.05 7.15 -7.59
N ILE A 453 -19.19 6.50 -8.34
CA ILE A 453 -19.49 5.19 -8.94
C ILE A 453 -19.45 4.13 -7.84
N ILE A 454 -20.54 3.40 -7.67
CA ILE A 454 -20.67 2.32 -6.68
C ILE A 454 -20.40 1.00 -7.37
N ALA A 455 -19.40 0.26 -6.92
CA ALA A 455 -19.04 -1.07 -7.42
C ALA A 455 -19.33 -2.15 -6.37
N SER A 456 -20.19 -3.10 -6.76
CA SER A 456 -20.60 -4.24 -5.95
C SER A 456 -19.97 -5.55 -6.43
N ILE A 457 -19.53 -6.38 -5.48
CA ILE A 457 -18.94 -7.69 -5.78
C ILE A 457 -19.97 -8.71 -6.31
N GLY A 458 -21.26 -8.46 -6.12
CA GLY A 458 -22.29 -9.40 -6.57
C GLY A 458 -23.68 -9.11 -6.00
N PRO A 459 -24.69 -9.96 -6.36
CA PRO A 459 -26.10 -9.67 -6.19
C PRO A 459 -26.54 -9.48 -4.72
N VAL A 460 -25.96 -10.23 -3.78
CA VAL A 460 -26.31 -10.11 -2.36
C VAL A 460 -25.92 -8.73 -1.81
N THR A 461 -24.73 -8.25 -2.18
CA THR A 461 -24.25 -6.90 -1.80
C THR A 461 -25.07 -5.82 -2.52
N THR A 462 -25.37 -6.02 -3.80
CA THR A 462 -26.23 -5.13 -4.59
C THR A 462 -27.62 -4.99 -3.98
N LYS A 463 -28.25 -6.09 -3.56
CA LYS A 463 -29.55 -6.08 -2.88
C LYS A 463 -29.50 -5.23 -1.60
N THR A 464 -28.43 -5.36 -0.82
CA THR A 464 -28.23 -4.56 0.41
C THR A 464 -28.04 -3.08 0.09
N LEU A 465 -27.24 -2.73 -0.91
CA LEU A 465 -27.08 -1.35 -1.36
C LEU A 465 -28.40 -0.71 -1.77
N ARG A 466 -29.20 -1.43 -2.58
CA ARG A 466 -30.54 -0.98 -3.00
C ARG A 466 -31.50 -0.79 -1.82
N ALA A 467 -31.45 -1.66 -0.81
CA ALA A 467 -32.25 -1.50 0.42
C ALA A 467 -31.90 -0.22 1.20
N HIS A 468 -30.67 0.30 1.04
CA HIS A 468 -30.23 1.60 1.57
C HIS A 468 -30.49 2.77 0.61
N GLY A 469 -31.18 2.55 -0.51
CA GLY A 469 -31.45 3.58 -1.53
C GLY A 469 -30.25 3.92 -2.41
N LEU A 470 -29.25 3.03 -2.48
CA LEU A 470 -28.05 3.17 -3.30
C LEU A 470 -28.12 2.22 -4.51
N VAL A 471 -27.91 2.76 -5.70
CA VAL A 471 -27.92 1.97 -6.95
C VAL A 471 -26.48 1.76 -7.40
N PRO A 472 -25.94 0.53 -7.36
CA PRO A 472 -24.63 0.24 -7.92
C PRO A 472 -24.59 0.50 -9.42
N SER A 473 -23.57 1.19 -9.90
CA SER A 473 -23.26 1.39 -11.32
C SER A 473 -22.56 0.16 -11.91
N ILE A 474 -21.86 -0.61 -11.03
CA ILE A 474 -21.06 -1.76 -11.41
C ILE A 474 -21.45 -2.93 -10.49
N GLU A 475 -21.80 -4.07 -11.09
CA GLU A 475 -21.94 -5.36 -10.40
C GLU A 475 -21.06 -6.40 -11.12
N ALA A 476 -20.18 -7.08 -10.36
CA ALA A 476 -19.33 -8.09 -10.95
C ALA A 476 -20.13 -9.32 -11.39
N LYS A 477 -19.83 -9.84 -12.57
CA LYS A 477 -20.43 -11.11 -13.10
C LYS A 477 -19.83 -12.34 -12.41
N ARG A 478 -18.57 -12.27 -12.00
CA ARG A 478 -17.89 -13.27 -11.19
C ARG A 478 -17.68 -12.68 -9.79
N TYR A 479 -18.24 -13.33 -8.77
CA TYR A 479 -18.38 -12.81 -7.40
C TYR A 479 -17.10 -12.96 -6.56
N ASP A 480 -15.96 -12.61 -7.17
CA ASP A 480 -14.65 -12.60 -6.55
C ASP A 480 -13.90 -11.29 -6.79
N ILE A 481 -12.75 -11.12 -6.14
CA ILE A 481 -11.95 -9.89 -6.25
C ILE A 481 -11.48 -9.64 -7.70
N PRO A 482 -10.92 -10.63 -8.45
CA PRO A 482 -10.58 -10.41 -9.85
C PRO A 482 -11.78 -10.02 -10.72
N GLY A 483 -12.97 -10.63 -10.50
CA GLY A 483 -14.20 -10.29 -11.21
C GLY A 483 -14.66 -8.86 -10.94
N LEU A 484 -14.60 -8.39 -9.69
CA LEU A 484 -14.92 -7.01 -9.34
C LEU A 484 -13.97 -6.02 -10.03
N VAL A 485 -12.67 -6.28 -10.01
CA VAL A 485 -11.68 -5.42 -10.68
C VAL A 485 -11.88 -5.45 -12.19
N GLY A 486 -12.17 -6.61 -12.77
CA GLY A 486 -12.50 -6.74 -14.20
C GLY A 486 -13.71 -5.91 -14.60
N ALA A 487 -14.79 -5.96 -13.81
CA ALA A 487 -15.99 -5.16 -14.06
C ALA A 487 -15.74 -3.65 -13.94
N ILE A 488 -14.91 -3.22 -12.97
CA ILE A 488 -14.49 -1.82 -12.86
C ILE A 488 -13.69 -1.38 -14.09
N VAL A 489 -12.72 -2.17 -14.53
CA VAL A 489 -11.93 -1.85 -15.73
C VAL A 489 -12.80 -1.78 -16.98
N GLU A 490 -13.76 -2.70 -17.14
CA GLU A 490 -14.68 -2.72 -18.27
C GLU A 490 -15.56 -1.47 -18.33
N TYR A 491 -15.98 -0.95 -17.19
CA TYR A 491 -16.78 0.27 -17.09
C TYR A 491 -16.07 1.53 -17.62
N PHE A 492 -14.72 1.55 -17.58
CA PHE A 492 -13.90 2.71 -18.02
C PHE A 492 -13.25 2.51 -19.40
N LYS A 493 -13.51 1.42 -20.10
CA LYS A 493 -13.14 1.23 -21.52
C LYS A 493 -14.12 1.93 -22.42
#